data_ca26067433ab876f8627fbc354a3146c
#
_entry.id   ca26067433ab876f8627fbc354a3146c
#
_cell.length_a   1.000
_cell.length_b   1.000
_cell.length_c   1.000
_cell.angle_alpha   90.00
_cell.angle_beta   90.00
_cell.angle_gamma   90.00
#
_symmetry.space_group_name_H-M   'P 1'
#
loop_
_entity.id
_entity.type
_entity.pdbx_description
1 polymer ?
#
loop_
_entity_poly.entity_id
_entity_poly.type
_entity_poly.pdbx_seq_one_letter_code
_entity_poly.pdbx_strand_id
1 'polypeptide(L)'
;MKFEVNGSEVFASTGGRPFDKNKPLIIFVHGSGLTHMTWVLQTRYFAFHGYSVLALDMPGHGLSGGESLKSIEDMADWVSDVIDSVGYKEASLVGHSQGCLVTMECASRYPEKIKTLSLMGGAGAIPMNPELLSLAENNNPKAVDLMMDWAH
;
A
#
# COMPACT_ATOMS: atom_id res chain seq x y z
N MET A 1 -5.90 -8.82 -9.26
CA MET A 1 -5.07 -9.33 -10.39
C MET A 1 -3.70 -9.69 -9.86
N LYS A 2 -2.96 -10.52 -10.61
CA LYS A 2 -1.56 -10.82 -10.32
C LYS A 2 -0.69 -10.24 -11.43
N PHE A 3 0.48 -9.75 -11.07
CA PHE A 3 1.50 -9.22 -11.97
C PHE A 3 2.87 -9.31 -11.28
N GLU A 4 3.94 -8.92 -11.95
CA GLU A 4 5.30 -9.03 -11.41
C GLU A 4 5.91 -7.65 -11.17
N VAL A 5 6.60 -7.49 -10.05
CA VAL A 5 7.42 -6.33 -9.71
C VAL A 5 8.74 -6.84 -9.16
N ASN A 6 9.85 -6.42 -9.76
CA ASN A 6 11.22 -6.78 -9.34
C ASN A 6 11.42 -8.31 -9.16
N GLY A 7 10.84 -9.13 -10.06
CA GLY A 7 10.97 -10.58 -10.04
C GLY A 7 10.10 -11.30 -9.00
N SER A 8 9.19 -10.59 -8.35
CA SER A 8 8.25 -11.18 -7.38
C SER A 8 6.80 -11.02 -7.83
N GLU A 9 5.98 -12.05 -7.61
CA GLU A 9 4.55 -11.98 -7.87
C GLU A 9 3.85 -11.05 -6.89
N VAL A 10 3.08 -10.10 -7.42
CA VAL A 10 2.29 -9.12 -6.67
C VAL A 10 0.82 -9.36 -6.90
N PHE A 11 0.05 -9.30 -5.82
CA PHE A 11 -1.41 -9.28 -5.86
C PHE A 11 -1.95 -7.88 -5.61
N ALA A 12 -2.94 -7.47 -6.42
CA ALA A 12 -3.76 -6.30 -6.15
C ALA A 12 -5.23 -6.55 -6.46
N SER A 13 -6.11 -6.04 -5.60
CA SER A 13 -7.55 -6.01 -5.87
C SER A 13 -7.86 -4.89 -6.86
N THR A 14 -8.69 -5.20 -7.87
CA THR A 14 -9.14 -4.24 -8.89
C THR A 14 -10.56 -3.73 -8.66
N GLY A 15 -11.11 -3.96 -7.47
CA GLY A 15 -12.47 -3.52 -7.12
C GLY A 15 -13.58 -4.24 -7.88
N GLY A 16 -13.32 -5.45 -8.38
CA GLY A 16 -14.31 -6.28 -9.09
C GLY A 16 -14.56 -5.87 -10.55
N ARG A 17 -13.68 -5.05 -11.14
CA ARG A 17 -13.68 -4.71 -12.56
C ARG A 17 -12.35 -5.11 -13.22
N PRO A 18 -12.34 -5.46 -14.51
CA PRO A 18 -11.10 -5.66 -15.25
C PRO A 18 -10.22 -4.42 -15.20
N PHE A 19 -8.91 -4.64 -15.07
CA PHE A 19 -7.92 -3.57 -15.17
C PHE A 19 -7.86 -3.04 -16.61
N ASP A 20 -7.95 -1.73 -16.80
CA ASP A 20 -8.04 -1.10 -18.12
C ASP A 20 -7.04 0.07 -18.21
N LYS A 21 -6.00 -0.09 -19.01
CA LYS A 21 -4.91 0.89 -19.17
C LYS A 21 -5.35 2.23 -19.78
N ASN A 22 -6.56 2.32 -20.30
CA ASN A 22 -7.10 3.57 -20.86
C ASN A 22 -7.78 4.45 -19.80
N LYS A 23 -7.86 3.98 -18.55
CA LYS A 23 -8.47 4.72 -17.43
C LYS A 23 -7.40 5.26 -16.49
N PRO A 24 -7.67 6.37 -15.79
CA PRO A 24 -6.74 6.88 -14.79
C PRO A 24 -6.49 5.85 -13.69
N LEU A 25 -5.24 5.71 -13.27
CA LEU A 25 -4.83 4.77 -12.24
C LEU A 25 -4.99 5.38 -10.84
N ILE A 26 -5.56 4.59 -9.94
CA ILE A 26 -5.55 4.86 -8.50
C ILE A 26 -4.99 3.65 -7.75
N ILE A 27 -4.03 3.89 -6.87
CA ILE A 27 -3.35 2.87 -6.06
C ILE A 27 -3.65 3.12 -4.59
N PHE A 28 -4.06 2.07 -3.89
CA PHE A 28 -4.33 2.06 -2.46
C PHE A 28 -3.24 1.28 -1.73
N VAL A 29 -2.61 1.92 -0.74
CA VAL A 29 -1.54 1.36 0.09
C VAL A 29 -2.02 1.21 1.52
N HIS A 30 -2.04 -0.02 2.02
CA HIS A 30 -2.53 -0.36 3.36
C HIS A 30 -1.55 0.00 4.47
N GLY A 31 -2.00 -0.04 5.72
CA GLY A 31 -1.18 0.14 6.92
C GLY A 31 -0.45 -1.12 7.34
N SER A 32 0.34 -1.02 8.42
CA SER A 32 1.12 -2.12 8.98
C SER A 32 0.25 -3.34 9.28
N GLY A 33 0.70 -4.53 8.86
CA GLY A 33 0.02 -5.80 9.12
C GLY A 33 -1.34 -5.97 8.43
N LEU A 34 -1.73 -5.04 7.57
CA LEU A 34 -2.99 -5.09 6.83
C LEU A 34 -2.78 -5.66 5.41
N THR A 35 -3.84 -5.65 4.60
CA THR A 35 -3.85 -6.14 3.21
C THR A 35 -4.80 -5.29 2.36
N HIS A 36 -4.92 -5.62 1.07
CA HIS A 36 -5.90 -5.04 0.15
C HIS A 36 -7.34 -5.04 0.71
N MET A 37 -7.65 -5.92 1.65
CA MET A 37 -8.98 -6.03 2.27
C MET A 37 -9.42 -4.76 2.98
N THR A 38 -8.48 -3.94 3.46
CA THR A 38 -8.75 -2.61 4.04
C THR A 38 -9.58 -1.73 3.08
N TRP A 39 -9.45 -1.95 1.77
CA TRP A 39 -9.94 -1.08 0.72
C TRP A 39 -11.14 -1.61 -0.07
N VAL A 40 -11.83 -2.65 0.44
CA VAL A 40 -12.89 -3.36 -0.30
C VAL A 40 -14.00 -2.41 -0.79
N LEU A 41 -14.42 -1.47 0.06
CA LEU A 41 -15.51 -0.54 -0.31
C LEU A 41 -15.03 0.54 -1.28
N GLN A 42 -13.87 1.13 -1.00
CA GLN A 42 -13.26 2.20 -1.80
C GLN A 42 -12.91 1.70 -3.20
N THR A 43 -12.27 0.55 -3.30
CA THR A 43 -11.89 -0.03 -4.60
C THR A 43 -13.08 -0.28 -5.50
N ARG A 44 -14.17 -0.80 -4.95
CA ARG A 44 -15.43 -0.99 -5.70
C ARG A 44 -15.98 0.33 -6.21
N TYR A 45 -16.05 1.34 -5.34
CA TYR A 45 -16.53 2.66 -5.71
C TYR A 45 -15.74 3.23 -6.90
N PHE A 46 -14.41 3.33 -6.78
CA PHE A 46 -13.58 3.93 -7.82
C PHE A 46 -13.57 3.11 -9.12
N ALA A 47 -13.56 1.78 -9.04
CA ALA A 47 -13.63 0.92 -10.23
C ALA A 47 -14.94 1.12 -11.02
N PHE A 48 -16.05 1.37 -10.34
CA PHE A 48 -17.33 1.68 -10.98
C PHE A 48 -17.41 3.12 -11.51
N HIS A 49 -16.58 4.04 -10.98
CA HIS A 49 -16.55 5.45 -11.37
C HIS A 49 -15.43 5.78 -12.37
N GLY A 50 -14.96 4.80 -13.13
CA GLY A 50 -14.10 5.03 -14.27
C GLY A 50 -12.60 5.03 -14.00
N TYR A 51 -12.17 4.50 -12.88
CA TYR A 51 -10.74 4.32 -12.57
C TYR A 51 -10.29 2.89 -12.82
N SER A 52 -9.03 2.73 -13.21
CA SER A 52 -8.29 1.49 -12.99
C SER A 52 -7.73 1.50 -11.56
N VAL A 53 -8.06 0.46 -10.81
CA VAL A 53 -7.81 0.41 -9.37
C VAL A 53 -6.82 -0.69 -9.04
N LEU A 54 -5.86 -0.40 -8.17
CA LEU A 54 -4.99 -1.37 -7.54
C LEU A 54 -4.99 -1.13 -6.02
N ALA A 55 -5.66 -1.99 -5.25
CA ALA A 55 -5.38 -2.09 -3.83
C ALA A 55 -4.33 -3.16 -3.62
N LEU A 56 -3.13 -2.73 -3.28
CA LEU A 56 -1.95 -3.58 -3.21
C LEU A 56 -1.98 -4.45 -1.96
N ASP A 57 -1.47 -5.68 -2.09
CA ASP A 57 -0.80 -6.35 -0.99
C ASP A 57 0.70 -6.05 -1.12
N MET A 58 1.28 -5.40 -0.10
CA MET A 58 2.72 -5.11 -0.08
C MET A 58 3.55 -6.41 -0.05
N PRO A 59 4.83 -6.41 -0.44
CA PRO A 59 5.68 -7.59 -0.35
C PRO A 59 5.62 -8.24 1.04
N GLY A 60 5.47 -9.56 1.08
CA GLY A 60 5.33 -10.33 2.33
C GLY A 60 3.97 -10.18 3.03
N HIS A 61 2.97 -9.54 2.39
CA HIS A 61 1.62 -9.39 2.93
C HIS A 61 0.58 -10.04 2.02
N GLY A 62 -0.51 -10.50 2.62
CA GLY A 62 -1.69 -11.01 1.92
C GLY A 62 -1.37 -12.10 0.91
N LEU A 63 -1.65 -11.82 -0.37
CA LEU A 63 -1.46 -12.74 -1.49
C LEU A 63 -0.23 -12.39 -2.35
N SER A 64 0.55 -11.39 -1.97
CA SER A 64 1.82 -11.05 -2.61
C SER A 64 2.96 -11.90 -2.11
N GLY A 65 3.88 -12.24 -3.01
CA GLY A 65 5.13 -12.91 -2.70
C GLY A 65 6.22 -11.93 -2.22
N GLY A 66 7.43 -12.49 -2.07
CA GLY A 66 8.60 -11.73 -1.64
C GLY A 66 8.70 -11.58 -0.12
N GLU A 67 9.80 -10.96 0.32
CA GLU A 67 10.00 -10.61 1.72
C GLU A 67 9.45 -9.23 2.03
N SER A 68 9.01 -9.02 3.28
CA SER A 68 8.57 -7.69 3.73
C SER A 68 9.70 -6.68 3.64
N LEU A 69 9.39 -5.51 3.08
CA LEU A 69 10.32 -4.38 2.98
C LEU A 69 10.54 -3.77 4.37
N LYS A 70 11.76 -3.30 4.63
CA LYS A 70 12.21 -2.93 5.99
C LYS A 70 12.23 -1.43 6.24
N SER A 71 12.13 -0.60 5.19
CA SER A 71 12.13 0.85 5.31
C SER A 71 10.97 1.48 4.53
N ILE A 72 10.58 2.68 4.92
CA ILE A 72 9.56 3.47 4.19
C ILE A 72 10.08 3.82 2.80
N GLU A 73 11.37 4.10 2.68
CA GLU A 73 12.05 4.42 1.43
C GLU A 73 11.97 3.25 0.43
N ASP A 74 12.29 2.02 0.87
CA ASP A 74 12.18 0.83 0.02
C ASP A 74 10.73 0.57 -0.40
N MET A 75 9.78 0.79 0.51
CA MET A 75 8.34 0.68 0.21
C MET A 75 7.89 1.72 -0.81
N ALA A 76 8.40 2.95 -0.72
CA ALA A 76 8.10 4.04 -1.66
C ALA A 76 8.67 3.76 -3.05
N ASP A 77 9.92 3.29 -3.13
CA ASP A 77 10.56 2.87 -4.36
C ASP A 77 9.78 1.74 -5.02
N TRP A 78 9.36 0.75 -4.23
CA TRP A 78 8.56 -0.36 -4.72
C TRP A 78 7.18 0.09 -5.26
N VAL A 79 6.51 1.06 -4.61
CA VAL A 79 5.24 1.64 -5.13
C VAL A 79 5.48 2.36 -6.46
N SER A 80 6.60 3.06 -6.62
CA SER A 80 7.01 3.66 -7.89
C SER A 80 7.20 2.59 -8.98
N ASP A 81 7.86 1.47 -8.65
CA ASP A 81 8.07 0.34 -9.57
C ASP A 81 6.73 -0.34 -9.96
N VAL A 82 5.75 -0.38 -9.05
CA VAL A 82 4.38 -0.84 -9.38
C VAL A 82 3.77 0.01 -10.49
N ILE A 83 3.88 1.34 -10.42
CA ILE A 83 3.34 2.24 -11.45
C ILE A 83 3.97 1.92 -12.82
N ASP A 84 5.28 1.74 -12.87
CA ASP A 84 6.00 1.40 -14.09
C ASP A 84 5.61 0.00 -14.62
N SER A 85 5.54 -0.99 -13.73
CA SER A 85 5.26 -2.39 -14.09
C SER A 85 3.89 -2.58 -14.73
N VAL A 86 2.91 -1.78 -14.33
CA VAL A 86 1.58 -1.79 -14.93
C VAL A 86 1.47 -0.89 -16.16
N GLY A 87 2.56 -0.19 -16.53
CA GLY A 87 2.68 0.59 -17.77
C GLY A 87 2.02 1.97 -17.71
N TYR A 88 1.99 2.60 -16.53
CA TYR A 88 1.51 3.97 -16.34
C TYR A 88 2.68 4.94 -16.14
N LYS A 89 2.46 6.21 -16.49
CA LYS A 89 3.39 7.30 -16.21
C LYS A 89 3.12 7.97 -14.87
N GLU A 90 1.86 7.97 -14.45
CA GLU A 90 1.41 8.62 -13.22
C GLU A 90 0.24 7.87 -12.59
N ALA A 91 0.06 8.00 -11.29
CA ALA A 91 -1.04 7.44 -10.53
C ALA A 91 -1.52 8.40 -9.43
N SER A 92 -2.79 8.27 -9.05
CA SER A 92 -3.28 8.80 -7.78
C SER A 92 -2.97 7.80 -6.67
N LEU A 93 -2.39 8.26 -5.56
CA LEU A 93 -2.07 7.42 -4.41
C LEU A 93 -3.01 7.70 -3.23
N VAL A 94 -3.44 6.64 -2.57
CA VAL A 94 -4.22 6.69 -1.34
C VAL A 94 -3.51 5.83 -0.30
N GLY A 95 -3.05 6.44 0.79
CA GLY A 95 -2.38 5.76 1.89
C GLY A 95 -3.23 5.71 3.16
N HIS A 96 -3.12 4.63 3.93
CA HIS A 96 -3.72 4.50 5.25
C HIS A 96 -2.65 4.19 6.29
N SER A 97 -2.64 4.90 7.43
CA SER A 97 -1.70 4.67 8.52
C SER A 97 -0.24 4.68 8.02
N GLN A 98 0.54 3.61 8.17
CA GLN A 98 1.88 3.47 7.60
C GLN A 98 1.89 3.72 6.08
N GLY A 99 0.85 3.32 5.36
CA GLY A 99 0.70 3.62 3.93
C GLY A 99 0.70 5.11 3.61
N CYS A 100 0.34 5.99 4.58
CA CYS A 100 0.49 7.44 4.42
C CYS A 100 1.97 7.83 4.32
N LEU A 101 2.82 7.28 5.17
CA LEU A 101 4.26 7.55 5.14
C LEU A 101 4.86 7.08 3.80
N VAL A 102 4.52 5.86 3.38
CA VAL A 102 4.96 5.28 2.10
C VAL A 102 4.55 6.16 0.92
N THR A 103 3.29 6.57 0.86
CA THR A 103 2.78 7.37 -0.27
C THR A 103 3.30 8.81 -0.26
N MET A 104 3.55 9.41 0.92
CA MET A 104 4.21 10.70 1.05
C MET A 104 5.66 10.63 0.58
N GLU A 105 6.41 9.61 1.01
CA GLU A 105 7.80 9.40 0.58
C GLU A 105 7.87 9.16 -0.93
N CYS A 106 6.96 8.34 -1.49
CA CYS A 106 6.87 8.12 -2.92
C CYS A 106 6.60 9.43 -3.68
N ALA A 107 5.70 10.27 -3.20
CA ALA A 107 5.40 11.57 -3.81
C ALA A 107 6.57 12.56 -3.69
N SER A 108 7.36 12.47 -2.62
CA SER A 108 8.57 13.28 -2.44
C SER A 108 9.69 12.88 -3.41
N ARG A 109 9.89 11.57 -3.59
CA ARG A 109 10.98 11.02 -4.41
C ARG A 109 10.68 11.01 -5.91
N TYR A 110 9.41 10.79 -6.27
CA TYR A 110 8.93 10.61 -7.64
C TYR A 110 7.73 11.52 -7.95
N PRO A 111 7.85 12.85 -7.77
CA PRO A 111 6.72 13.78 -7.93
C PRO A 111 6.09 13.73 -9.32
N GLU A 112 6.87 13.40 -10.35
CA GLU A 112 6.40 13.28 -11.74
C GLU A 112 5.48 12.08 -11.97
N LYS A 113 5.52 11.07 -11.08
CA LYS A 113 4.66 9.88 -11.15
C LYS A 113 3.39 10.02 -10.32
N ILE A 114 3.24 11.08 -9.53
CA ILE A 114 2.13 11.21 -8.59
C ILE A 114 1.18 12.32 -9.02
N LYS A 115 0.00 11.92 -9.45
CA LYS A 115 -1.05 12.84 -9.88
C LYS A 115 -1.76 13.51 -8.72
N THR A 116 -2.15 12.71 -7.73
CA THR A 116 -2.80 13.18 -6.48
C THR A 116 -2.39 12.28 -5.32
N LEU A 117 -2.41 12.83 -4.11
CA LEU A 117 -2.11 12.13 -2.88
C LEU A 117 -3.27 12.33 -1.90
N SER A 118 -3.79 11.22 -1.35
CA SER A 118 -4.81 11.21 -0.31
C SER A 118 -4.32 10.39 0.89
N LEU A 119 -4.41 10.96 2.08
CA LEU A 119 -3.89 10.38 3.32
C LEU A 119 -5.05 10.15 4.30
N MET A 120 -5.14 8.93 4.82
CA MET A 120 -6.22 8.51 5.71
C MET A 120 -5.63 7.93 7.01
N GLY A 121 -5.96 8.56 8.14
CA GLY A 121 -5.49 8.08 9.45
C GLY A 121 -3.97 8.08 9.60
N GLY A 122 -3.29 9.04 8.98
CA GLY A 122 -1.84 9.20 9.02
C GLY A 122 -1.40 10.54 9.59
N ALA A 123 -0.13 10.60 9.93
CA ALA A 123 0.57 11.82 10.34
C ALA A 123 1.96 11.85 9.67
N GLY A 124 2.65 12.99 9.72
CA GLY A 124 4.02 13.12 9.16
C GLY A 124 5.06 12.25 9.88
N ALA A 125 4.74 11.76 11.08
CA ALA A 125 5.46 10.73 11.80
C ALA A 125 4.46 9.93 12.65
N ILE A 126 4.66 8.61 12.72
CA ILE A 126 3.87 7.73 13.59
C ILE A 126 4.80 7.26 14.71
N PRO A 127 4.62 7.78 15.95
CA PRO A 127 5.45 7.35 17.06
C PRO A 127 5.18 5.86 17.35
N MET A 128 6.25 5.06 17.36
CA MET A 128 6.16 3.64 17.67
C MET A 128 6.25 3.43 19.19
N ASN A 129 5.36 2.60 19.72
CA ASN A 129 5.46 2.14 21.09
C ASN A 129 6.71 1.23 21.23
N PRO A 130 7.68 1.54 22.12
CA PRO A 130 8.89 0.74 22.27
C PRO A 130 8.63 -0.73 22.65
N GLU A 131 7.57 -1.00 23.42
CA GLU A 131 7.18 -2.36 23.78
C GLU A 131 6.67 -3.12 22.56
N LEU A 132 5.83 -2.49 21.74
CA LEU A 132 5.35 -3.08 20.49
C LEU A 132 6.51 -3.41 19.56
N LEU A 133 7.47 -2.49 19.42
CA LEU A 133 8.65 -2.71 18.59
C LEU A 133 9.45 -3.91 19.07
N SER A 134 9.75 -3.96 20.38
CA SER A 134 10.47 -5.09 20.99
C SER A 134 9.76 -6.43 20.83
N LEU A 135 8.43 -6.45 20.99
CA LEU A 135 7.63 -7.66 20.79
C LEU A 135 7.66 -8.11 19.32
N ALA A 136 7.55 -7.17 18.38
CA ALA A 136 7.57 -7.46 16.95
C ALA A 136 8.95 -7.99 16.50
N GLU A 137 10.04 -7.38 16.93
CA GLU A 137 11.42 -7.81 16.63
C GLU A 137 11.70 -9.24 17.10
N ASN A 138 11.07 -9.65 18.21
CA ASN A 138 11.19 -11.00 18.78
C ASN A 138 10.13 -11.98 18.26
N ASN A 139 9.35 -11.61 17.22
CA ASN A 139 8.23 -12.40 16.68
C ASN A 139 7.24 -12.86 17.77
N ASN A 140 7.02 -12.06 18.79
CA ASN A 140 6.13 -12.39 19.90
C ASN A 140 4.66 -12.12 19.50
N PRO A 141 3.76 -13.12 19.59
CA PRO A 141 2.34 -12.95 19.25
C PRO A 141 1.64 -11.80 19.99
N LYS A 142 2.09 -11.46 21.19
CA LYS A 142 1.56 -10.32 21.96
C LYS A 142 1.69 -8.96 21.23
N ALA A 143 2.57 -8.86 20.22
CA ALA A 143 2.64 -7.67 19.39
C ALA A 143 1.32 -7.42 18.65
N VAL A 144 0.64 -8.48 18.24
CA VAL A 144 -0.66 -8.38 17.56
C VAL A 144 -1.73 -7.90 18.52
N ASP A 145 -1.78 -8.46 19.74
CA ASP A 145 -2.73 -8.06 20.77
C ASP A 145 -2.55 -6.58 21.11
N LEU A 146 -1.30 -6.13 21.32
CA LEU A 146 -0.99 -4.74 21.64
C LEU A 146 -1.33 -3.78 20.47
N MET A 147 -1.14 -4.21 19.22
CA MET A 147 -1.59 -3.44 18.05
C MET A 147 -3.11 -3.30 18.00
N MET A 148 -3.84 -4.36 18.30
CA MET A 148 -5.31 -4.35 18.30
C MET A 148 -5.86 -3.44 19.39
N ASP A 149 -5.27 -3.48 20.59
CA ASP A 149 -5.65 -2.60 21.72
C ASP A 149 -5.38 -1.11 21.41
N TRP A 150 -4.33 -0.84 20.62
CA TRP A 150 -3.98 0.54 20.24
C TRP A 150 -4.85 1.09 19.11
N ALA A 151 -5.45 0.22 18.29
CA ALA A 151 -6.31 0.60 17.14
C ALA A 151 -7.77 0.92 17.55
N HIS A 152 -8.12 0.71 18.82
CA HIS A 152 -9.43 1.01 19.41
C HIS A 152 -9.33 2.18 20.38
#